data_ab64b9b183d73d4ba578fb18bcf39e63
#
_entry.id   ab64b9b183d73d4ba578fb18bcf39e63
#
_cell.length_a   1.000
_cell.length_b   1.000
_cell.length_c   1.000
_cell.angle_alpha   90.00
_cell.angle_beta   90.00
_cell.angle_gamma   90.00
#
_symmetry.space_group_name_H-M   'P 1'
#
loop_
_entity.id
_entity.type
_entity.pdbx_description
1 polymer ?
#
loop_
_entity_poly.entity_id
_entity_poly.type
_entity_poly.pdbx_seq_one_letter_code
_entity_poly.pdbx_strand_id
1 'polypeptide(L)'
;SAMPIDLEDNTVIEGARIKVIGVGGGGNNAVDRMIEAGVTKADFICVNTDAQQLAHCKAPTVLQIGAKLTGGLGAGAKPEIGRQAAEETKDEIKNLVKDADMVFVTAGMGGGTGTGAAPIIAEAAKSSGILTVAVVTKPFAFEGPQRMRNAEEGIKNLAERVDSIVTIPNDLLLKIADKKVTINDSFKLADDILRQGVQGIIEIITQEGIINCDFADVRTIMKDSGVAHMGIGVGKGENAAADAVRAAVESPLLETSIAGAENVLLNITGGTEFSLVDMGEVSTIIKDMVSDEAAIIVGSALDETMKDEIKVTLIATGLDGSLKRNADAGVKPKQSTASSSSSSYSSPSYSDRNRSSERSRSTSYSSGSSDYDDDSIFKRRLRPGMSDIDVPSFFKR
;
A
#
# COMPACT_ATOMS: atom_id res chain seq x y z
N SER A 1 27.58 -3.38 -57.29
CA SER A 1 28.22 -2.79 -56.09
C SER A 1 27.17 -2.69 -55.02
N ALA A 2 27.13 -3.68 -54.10
CA ALA A 2 26.27 -3.64 -52.95
C ALA A 2 26.95 -2.79 -51.89
N MET A 3 26.26 -1.76 -51.39
CA MET A 3 26.69 -1.01 -50.21
C MET A 3 26.64 -1.91 -49.00
N PRO A 4 27.67 -1.95 -48.14
CA PRO A 4 27.53 -2.60 -46.85
C PRO A 4 26.59 -1.76 -45.97
N ILE A 5 25.60 -2.39 -45.38
CA ILE A 5 24.80 -1.83 -44.31
C ILE A 5 25.72 -1.84 -43.06
N ASP A 6 26.18 -0.65 -42.67
CA ASP A 6 26.83 -0.47 -41.35
C ASP A 6 25.82 -0.76 -40.27
N LEU A 7 25.95 -1.92 -39.62
CA LEU A 7 25.29 -2.27 -38.38
C LEU A 7 26.13 -1.80 -37.17
N GLU A 8 26.50 -0.53 -37.15
CA GLU A 8 27.10 0.12 -36.00
C GLU A 8 26.09 1.08 -35.38
N ASP A 9 25.07 0.52 -34.73
CA ASP A 9 24.45 1.11 -33.55
C ASP A 9 23.95 -0.06 -32.67
N ASN A 10 24.91 -0.67 -31.95
CA ASN A 10 24.59 -1.38 -30.71
C ASN A 10 24.15 -0.31 -29.68
N THR A 11 23.04 0.33 -29.90
CA THR A 11 22.30 0.93 -28.78
C THR A 11 21.86 -0.25 -27.90
N VAL A 12 22.66 -0.52 -26.85
CA VAL A 12 22.23 -1.31 -25.73
C VAL A 12 20.92 -0.66 -25.31
N ILE A 13 19.81 -1.34 -25.55
CA ILE A 13 18.50 -0.90 -25.04
C ILE A 13 18.62 -1.04 -23.53
N GLU A 14 19.08 0.02 -22.86
CA GLU A 14 19.04 0.11 -21.41
C GLU A 14 17.57 0.04 -21.02
N GLY A 15 17.21 -0.95 -20.18
CA GLY A 15 15.87 -1.05 -19.63
C GLY A 15 15.52 0.22 -18.83
N ALA A 16 14.26 0.35 -18.39
CA ALA A 16 13.83 1.49 -17.59
C ALA A 16 14.72 1.68 -16.36
N ARG A 17 15.20 2.90 -16.16
CA ARG A 17 16.04 3.28 -15.01
C ARG A 17 15.17 3.54 -13.79
N ILE A 18 15.20 2.61 -12.86
CA ILE A 18 14.38 2.62 -11.65
C ILE A 18 15.23 3.04 -10.46
N LYS A 19 14.74 4.00 -9.68
CA LYS A 19 15.35 4.39 -8.41
C LYS A 19 14.41 4.09 -7.27
N VAL A 20 14.93 3.50 -6.18
CA VAL A 20 14.19 3.24 -4.94
C VAL A 20 14.78 4.09 -3.85
N ILE A 21 14.00 5.03 -3.34
CA ILE A 21 14.41 6.00 -2.33
C ILE A 21 13.74 5.66 -1.01
N GLY A 22 14.51 5.13 -0.06
CA GLY A 22 14.08 4.92 1.31
C GLY A 22 14.23 6.19 2.12
N VAL A 23 13.14 6.68 2.74
CA VAL A 23 13.10 7.96 3.44
C VAL A 23 12.85 7.74 4.93
N GLY A 24 13.79 8.21 5.76
CA GLY A 24 13.79 8.01 7.20
C GLY A 24 14.07 6.57 7.62
N GLY A 25 14.04 6.28 8.93
CA GLY A 25 14.47 4.97 9.45
C GLY A 25 13.72 3.76 8.83
N GLY A 26 12.39 3.80 8.80
CA GLY A 26 11.60 2.69 8.22
C GLY A 26 11.85 2.51 6.71
N GLY A 27 11.94 3.60 5.94
CA GLY A 27 12.26 3.52 4.52
C GLY A 27 13.68 3.01 4.27
N ASN A 28 14.66 3.45 5.06
CA ASN A 28 16.04 2.96 4.96
C ASN A 28 16.12 1.46 5.27
N ASN A 29 15.43 0.98 6.33
CA ASN A 29 15.39 -0.44 6.66
C ASN A 29 14.76 -1.27 5.52
N ALA A 30 13.68 -0.79 4.89
CA ALA A 30 13.07 -1.47 3.76
C ALA A 30 14.04 -1.58 2.57
N VAL A 31 14.78 -0.53 2.26
CA VAL A 31 15.82 -0.53 1.21
C VAL A 31 16.94 -1.53 1.55
N ASP A 32 17.43 -1.53 2.79
CA ASP A 32 18.46 -2.48 3.22
C ASP A 32 17.99 -3.93 3.06
N ARG A 33 16.71 -4.23 3.35
CA ARG A 33 16.13 -5.55 3.12
C ARG A 33 16.01 -5.92 1.65
N MET A 34 15.69 -4.94 0.78
CA MET A 34 15.67 -5.17 -0.67
C MET A 34 17.05 -5.59 -1.18
N ILE A 35 18.10 -4.93 -0.71
CA ILE A 35 19.50 -5.25 -1.03
C ILE A 35 19.89 -6.63 -0.47
N GLU A 36 19.53 -6.94 0.78
CA GLU A 36 19.77 -8.24 1.41
C GLU A 36 19.08 -9.39 0.67
N ALA A 37 17.88 -9.15 0.17
CA ALA A 37 17.09 -10.10 -0.60
C ALA A 37 17.58 -10.25 -2.06
N GLY A 38 18.63 -9.53 -2.46
CA GLY A 38 19.19 -9.59 -3.79
C GLY A 38 18.33 -8.97 -4.88
N VAL A 39 17.47 -8.00 -4.53
CA VAL A 39 16.72 -7.25 -5.53
C VAL A 39 17.69 -6.45 -6.38
N THR A 40 17.68 -6.69 -7.68
CA THR A 40 18.54 -6.07 -8.69
C THR A 40 17.72 -5.19 -9.63
N LYS A 41 18.39 -4.56 -10.60
CA LYS A 41 17.76 -3.74 -11.64
C LYS A 41 17.09 -2.45 -11.14
N ALA A 42 17.50 -1.95 -9.96
CA ALA A 42 17.14 -0.64 -9.44
C ALA A 42 18.32 -0.02 -8.68
N ASP A 43 18.39 1.31 -8.68
CA ASP A 43 19.35 2.08 -7.89
C ASP A 43 18.75 2.33 -6.50
N PHE A 44 19.42 1.84 -5.46
CA PHE A 44 18.98 1.97 -4.08
C PHE A 44 19.60 3.18 -3.41
N ILE A 45 18.77 3.98 -2.76
CA ILE A 45 19.13 5.25 -2.15
C ILE A 45 18.51 5.36 -0.77
N CYS A 46 19.30 5.70 0.25
CA CYS A 46 18.81 6.00 1.59
C CYS A 46 18.89 7.50 1.88
N VAL A 47 17.77 8.08 2.31
CA VAL A 47 17.65 9.50 2.67
C VAL A 47 17.22 9.62 4.13
N ASN A 48 17.96 10.38 4.95
CA ASN A 48 17.61 10.57 6.35
C ASN A 48 18.15 11.90 6.90
N THR A 49 17.55 12.37 7.99
CA THR A 49 18.08 13.46 8.83
C THR A 49 19.05 12.95 9.90
N ASP A 50 19.06 11.65 10.17
CA ASP A 50 19.92 10.99 11.15
C ASP A 50 21.17 10.42 10.47
N ALA A 51 22.31 11.08 10.74
CA ALA A 51 23.59 10.68 10.17
C ALA A 51 24.09 9.32 10.69
N GLN A 52 23.74 8.96 11.92
CA GLN A 52 24.16 7.66 12.50
C GLN A 52 23.42 6.50 11.80
N GLN A 53 22.12 6.66 11.56
CA GLN A 53 21.37 5.66 10.80
C GLN A 53 21.90 5.52 9.36
N LEU A 54 22.19 6.61 8.68
CA LEU A 54 22.76 6.56 7.32
C LEU A 54 24.11 5.86 7.26
N ALA A 55 24.95 5.99 8.29
CA ALA A 55 26.24 5.32 8.34
C ALA A 55 26.14 3.78 8.39
N HIS A 56 24.98 3.23 8.74
CA HIS A 56 24.71 1.80 8.80
C HIS A 56 23.90 1.27 7.62
N CYS A 57 23.39 2.14 6.73
CA CYS A 57 22.66 1.74 5.54
C CYS A 57 23.54 0.98 4.55
N LYS A 58 22.95 -0.03 3.89
CA LYS A 58 23.59 -0.86 2.86
C LYS A 58 23.48 -0.26 1.46
N ALA A 59 22.64 0.75 1.28
CA ALA A 59 22.45 1.40 0.00
C ALA A 59 23.77 2.01 -0.52
N PRO A 60 24.11 1.84 -1.81
CA PRO A 60 25.32 2.41 -2.40
C PRO A 60 25.29 3.94 -2.43
N THR A 61 24.10 4.54 -2.40
CA THR A 61 23.92 5.98 -2.36
C THR A 61 23.16 6.38 -1.10
N VAL A 62 23.72 7.32 -0.34
CA VAL A 62 23.07 7.88 0.85
C VAL A 62 23.05 9.41 0.75
N LEU A 63 21.96 10.03 1.20
CA LEU A 63 21.82 11.48 1.26
C LEU A 63 21.34 11.91 2.65
N GLN A 64 22.17 12.65 3.37
CA GLN A 64 21.76 13.33 4.58
C GLN A 64 21.03 14.61 4.23
N ILE A 65 19.79 14.78 4.69
CA ILE A 65 18.99 15.99 4.51
C ILE A 65 18.96 16.82 5.78
N GLY A 66 18.87 18.14 5.63
CA GLY A 66 18.72 19.07 6.73
C GLY A 66 19.89 19.04 7.72
N ALA A 67 21.13 18.90 7.24
CA ALA A 67 22.30 18.80 8.10
C ALA A 67 22.49 20.05 8.99
N LYS A 68 22.18 21.25 8.50
CA LYS A 68 22.23 22.49 9.26
C LYS A 68 21.09 22.57 10.29
N LEU A 69 19.90 22.16 9.87
CA LEU A 69 18.69 22.23 10.70
C LEU A 69 18.73 21.25 11.88
N THR A 70 19.18 20.00 11.63
CA THR A 70 19.09 18.90 12.60
C THR A 70 20.41 18.56 13.28
N GLY A 71 21.55 19.04 12.75
CA GLY A 71 22.87 18.65 13.22
C GLY A 71 23.15 17.14 13.10
N GLY A 72 22.41 16.43 12.24
CA GLY A 72 22.53 14.98 12.07
C GLY A 72 21.85 14.13 13.15
N LEU A 73 21.04 14.74 14.03
CA LEU A 73 20.39 14.08 15.18
C LEU A 73 18.95 13.61 14.88
N GLY A 74 18.51 13.67 13.61
CA GLY A 74 17.17 13.29 13.25
C GLY A 74 16.12 14.40 13.41
N ALA A 75 14.86 14.11 13.04
CA ALA A 75 13.75 15.07 13.05
C ALA A 75 12.92 15.05 14.36
N GLY A 76 13.27 14.23 15.35
CA GLY A 76 12.61 14.19 16.66
C GLY A 76 11.11 13.89 16.58
N ALA A 77 10.67 13.00 15.70
CA ALA A 77 9.26 12.64 15.45
C ALA A 77 8.35 13.82 15.04
N LYS A 78 8.94 14.90 14.52
CA LYS A 78 8.23 16.09 14.04
C LYS A 78 8.27 16.15 12.52
N PRO A 79 7.14 15.89 11.79
CA PRO A 79 7.09 15.91 10.33
C PRO A 79 7.52 17.25 9.73
N GLU A 80 7.20 18.35 10.40
CA GLU A 80 7.57 19.68 9.96
C GLU A 80 9.10 19.88 9.88
N ILE A 81 9.86 19.28 10.82
CA ILE A 81 11.33 19.29 10.77
C ILE A 81 11.84 18.45 9.58
N GLY A 82 11.22 17.28 9.34
CA GLY A 82 11.54 16.45 8.17
C GLY A 82 11.29 17.17 6.85
N ARG A 83 10.17 17.90 6.75
CA ARG A 83 9.83 18.73 5.58
C ARG A 83 10.88 19.83 5.36
N GLN A 84 11.18 20.61 6.39
CA GLN A 84 12.17 21.69 6.30
C GLN A 84 13.56 21.16 5.96
N ALA A 85 13.94 20.00 6.51
CA ALA A 85 15.19 19.32 6.19
C ALA A 85 15.30 18.95 4.70
N ALA A 86 14.20 18.44 4.13
CA ALA A 86 14.15 18.15 2.68
C ALA A 86 14.18 19.42 1.84
N GLU A 87 13.53 20.50 2.29
CA GLU A 87 13.57 21.79 1.60
C GLU A 87 14.98 22.42 1.63
N GLU A 88 15.70 22.30 2.72
CA GLU A 88 17.10 22.73 2.84
C GLU A 88 17.98 22.05 1.78
N THR A 89 17.69 20.80 1.46
CA THR A 89 18.51 19.94 0.58
C THR A 89 17.84 19.70 -0.78
N LYS A 90 16.95 20.61 -1.20
CA LYS A 90 16.08 20.41 -2.37
C LYS A 90 16.85 20.23 -3.69
N ASP A 91 17.97 20.90 -3.86
CA ASP A 91 18.75 20.82 -5.09
C ASP A 91 19.48 19.47 -5.22
N GLU A 92 20.00 18.93 -4.12
CA GLU A 92 20.59 17.59 -4.06
C GLU A 92 19.52 16.52 -4.32
N ILE A 93 18.31 16.68 -3.77
CA ILE A 93 17.17 15.79 -4.03
C ILE A 93 16.80 15.79 -5.52
N LYS A 94 16.74 16.96 -6.16
CA LYS A 94 16.49 17.05 -7.61
C LYS A 94 17.57 16.35 -8.44
N ASN A 95 18.83 16.51 -8.04
CA ASN A 95 19.93 15.81 -8.71
C ASN A 95 19.87 14.30 -8.49
N LEU A 96 19.40 13.86 -7.33
CA LEU A 96 19.26 12.46 -6.97
C LEU A 96 18.25 11.72 -7.84
N VAL A 97 17.10 12.36 -8.14
CA VAL A 97 16.03 11.77 -8.95
C VAL A 97 16.25 11.91 -10.44
N LYS A 98 17.20 12.79 -10.85
CA LYS A 98 17.50 13.02 -12.24
C LYS A 98 17.87 11.73 -12.98
N ASP A 99 17.54 11.67 -14.25
CA ASP A 99 17.82 10.55 -15.14
C ASP A 99 17.12 9.21 -14.76
N ALA A 100 16.10 9.22 -13.88
CA ALA A 100 15.24 8.09 -13.65
C ALA A 100 14.02 8.14 -14.59
N ASP A 101 13.55 6.95 -14.98
CA ASP A 101 12.27 6.78 -15.68
C ASP A 101 11.14 6.51 -14.68
N MET A 102 11.51 5.90 -13.54
CA MET A 102 10.61 5.62 -12.41
C MET A 102 11.31 5.83 -11.06
N VAL A 103 10.58 6.39 -10.11
CA VAL A 103 11.04 6.57 -8.72
C VAL A 103 10.03 5.94 -7.77
N PHE A 104 10.50 5.02 -6.95
CA PHE A 104 9.80 4.57 -5.76
C PHE A 104 10.21 5.40 -4.56
N VAL A 105 9.23 5.89 -3.80
CA VAL A 105 9.44 6.52 -2.50
C VAL A 105 8.88 5.60 -1.43
N THR A 106 9.74 5.03 -0.60
CA THR A 106 9.33 4.15 0.49
C THR A 106 9.62 4.76 1.85
N ALA A 107 8.63 4.71 2.75
CA ALA A 107 8.75 5.30 4.08
C ALA A 107 7.81 4.65 5.09
N GLY A 108 8.23 4.58 6.36
CA GLY A 108 7.34 4.38 7.48
C GLY A 108 6.75 5.73 7.92
N MET A 109 5.43 5.89 7.75
CA MET A 109 4.74 7.13 8.07
C MET A 109 4.47 7.24 9.57
N GLY A 110 4.32 8.46 10.06
CA GLY A 110 4.08 8.78 11.47
C GLY A 110 5.31 9.28 12.24
N GLY A 111 6.51 9.04 11.71
CA GLY A 111 7.75 9.64 12.23
C GLY A 111 7.97 11.06 11.73
N GLY A 112 9.16 11.62 11.98
CA GLY A 112 9.51 12.97 11.53
C GLY A 112 10.02 12.98 10.09
N THR A 113 11.12 12.29 9.84
CA THR A 113 11.82 12.33 8.54
C THR A 113 11.00 11.75 7.41
N GLY A 114 10.55 10.48 7.53
CA GLY A 114 9.77 9.82 6.49
C GLY A 114 8.50 10.59 6.14
N THR A 115 7.73 10.97 7.15
CA THR A 115 6.46 11.68 6.98
C THR A 115 6.61 13.06 6.34
N GLY A 116 7.66 13.80 6.74
CA GLY A 116 7.86 15.18 6.27
C GLY A 116 8.62 15.28 4.96
N ALA A 117 9.64 14.44 4.76
CA ALA A 117 10.53 14.53 3.60
C ALA A 117 10.03 13.77 2.37
N ALA A 118 9.31 12.64 2.55
CA ALA A 118 8.82 11.84 1.43
C ALA A 118 7.98 12.65 0.43
N PRO A 119 7.04 13.54 0.86
CA PRO A 119 6.30 14.38 -0.08
C PRO A 119 7.18 15.32 -0.92
N ILE A 120 8.25 15.86 -0.35
CA ILE A 120 9.16 16.78 -1.05
C ILE A 120 10.00 16.02 -2.10
N ILE A 121 10.46 14.82 -1.74
CA ILE A 121 11.20 13.95 -2.66
C ILE A 121 10.30 13.51 -3.83
N ALA A 122 9.06 13.11 -3.52
CA ALA A 122 8.08 12.72 -4.51
C ALA A 122 7.74 13.89 -5.48
N GLU A 123 7.55 15.08 -4.94
CA GLU A 123 7.31 16.30 -5.73
C GLU A 123 8.46 16.58 -6.68
N ALA A 124 9.70 16.41 -6.23
CA ALA A 124 10.89 16.61 -7.07
C ALA A 124 10.93 15.62 -8.25
N ALA A 125 10.55 14.37 -8.03
CA ALA A 125 10.48 13.35 -9.08
C ALA A 125 9.30 13.62 -10.04
N LYS A 126 8.07 13.75 -9.51
CA LYS A 126 6.86 13.95 -10.33
C LYS A 126 6.94 15.24 -11.17
N SER A 127 7.44 16.35 -10.60
CA SER A 127 7.60 17.61 -11.32
C SER A 127 8.62 17.53 -12.46
N SER A 128 9.51 16.54 -12.44
CA SER A 128 10.46 16.24 -13.50
C SER A 128 9.89 15.29 -14.58
N GLY A 129 8.59 14.93 -14.49
CA GLY A 129 7.93 14.04 -15.45
C GLY A 129 8.24 12.55 -15.24
N ILE A 130 8.85 12.19 -14.12
CA ILE A 130 9.23 10.83 -13.75
C ILE A 130 8.02 10.12 -13.13
N LEU A 131 7.74 8.88 -13.54
CA LEU A 131 6.70 8.07 -12.90
C LEU A 131 7.04 7.86 -11.42
N THR A 132 6.21 8.39 -10.53
CA THR A 132 6.48 8.43 -9.09
C THR A 132 5.46 7.61 -8.33
N VAL A 133 5.91 6.54 -7.69
CA VAL A 133 5.08 5.62 -6.91
C VAL A 133 5.54 5.62 -5.45
N ALA A 134 4.62 5.83 -4.53
CA ALA A 134 4.90 5.70 -3.11
C ALA A 134 4.41 4.34 -2.57
N VAL A 135 5.24 3.68 -1.77
CA VAL A 135 4.87 2.48 -1.01
C VAL A 135 5.21 2.73 0.44
N VAL A 136 4.20 2.93 1.28
CA VAL A 136 4.38 3.41 2.65
C VAL A 136 3.57 2.62 3.66
N THR A 137 4.03 2.58 4.92
CA THR A 137 3.31 1.94 6.01
C THR A 137 2.66 2.95 6.95
N LYS A 138 1.47 2.61 7.47
CA LYS A 138 0.89 3.27 8.65
C LYS A 138 1.44 2.61 9.92
N PRO A 139 1.66 3.38 11.01
CA PRO A 139 2.18 2.83 12.26
C PRO A 139 1.24 1.81 12.89
N PHE A 140 1.77 0.96 13.76
CA PHE A 140 0.97 0.10 14.62
C PHE A 140 0.19 0.93 15.64
N ALA A 141 -0.98 0.45 16.06
CA ALA A 141 -1.81 1.12 17.07
C ALA A 141 -1.05 1.34 18.40
N PHE A 142 -0.17 0.41 18.78
CA PHE A 142 0.64 0.55 20.00
C PHE A 142 1.68 1.68 19.95
N GLU A 143 2.01 2.20 18.75
CA GLU A 143 2.92 3.36 18.60
C GLU A 143 2.25 4.69 19.01
N GLY A 144 0.94 4.68 19.18
CA GLY A 144 0.16 5.75 19.76
C GLY A 144 -0.54 6.67 18.75
N PRO A 145 -1.59 7.36 19.22
CA PRO A 145 -2.50 8.12 18.36
C PRO A 145 -1.85 9.34 17.70
N GLN A 146 -0.83 9.93 18.32
CA GLN A 146 -0.12 11.05 17.70
C GLN A 146 0.62 10.62 16.45
N ARG A 147 1.24 9.42 16.50
CA ARG A 147 1.98 8.87 15.38
C ARG A 147 1.05 8.50 14.23
N MET A 148 -0.14 7.98 14.54
CA MET A 148 -1.18 7.71 13.54
C MET A 148 -1.67 8.99 12.86
N ARG A 149 -1.97 10.06 13.63
CA ARG A 149 -2.36 11.36 13.03
C ARG A 149 -1.30 11.93 12.10
N ASN A 150 -0.03 11.88 12.53
CA ASN A 150 1.08 12.32 11.67
C ASN A 150 1.14 11.50 10.38
N ALA A 151 0.91 10.18 10.47
CA ALA A 151 0.90 9.30 9.31
C ALA A 151 -0.22 9.64 8.33
N GLU A 152 -1.44 9.81 8.82
CA GLU A 152 -2.60 10.14 7.99
C GLU A 152 -2.42 11.47 7.25
N GLU A 153 -1.95 12.50 7.96
CA GLU A 153 -1.64 13.80 7.35
C GLU A 153 -0.51 13.70 6.32
N GLY A 154 0.56 12.95 6.66
CA GLY A 154 1.69 12.73 5.76
C GLY A 154 1.31 11.95 4.50
N ILE A 155 0.47 10.91 4.63
CA ILE A 155 -0.05 10.12 3.51
C ILE A 155 -0.89 11.01 2.59
N LYS A 156 -1.78 11.84 3.15
CA LYS A 156 -2.58 12.80 2.37
C LYS A 156 -1.67 13.75 1.57
N ASN A 157 -0.67 14.33 2.22
CA ASN A 157 0.29 15.24 1.57
C ASN A 157 1.12 14.52 0.49
N LEU A 158 1.45 13.25 0.69
CA LEU A 158 2.22 12.45 -0.26
C LEU A 158 1.36 12.05 -1.47
N ALA A 159 0.10 11.66 -1.25
CA ALA A 159 -0.82 11.24 -2.30
C ALA A 159 -1.04 12.34 -3.37
N GLU A 160 -1.00 13.62 -2.98
CA GLU A 160 -1.10 14.75 -3.91
C GLU A 160 0.15 14.92 -4.80
N ARG A 161 1.28 14.29 -4.43
CA ARG A 161 2.60 14.48 -5.04
C ARG A 161 3.18 13.25 -5.71
N VAL A 162 2.42 12.18 -5.78
CA VAL A 162 2.78 10.94 -6.50
C VAL A 162 1.77 10.63 -7.59
N ASP A 163 2.13 9.73 -8.50
CA ASP A 163 1.18 9.19 -9.47
C ASP A 163 0.31 8.10 -8.85
N SER A 164 0.91 7.26 -8.02
CA SER A 164 0.24 6.19 -7.30
C SER A 164 0.80 6.04 -5.89
N ILE A 165 -0.07 5.71 -4.93
CA ILE A 165 0.31 5.44 -3.55
C ILE A 165 -0.28 4.13 -3.06
N VAL A 166 0.59 3.23 -2.61
CA VAL A 166 0.22 2.01 -1.88
C VAL A 166 0.43 2.28 -0.39
N THR A 167 -0.62 2.14 0.40
CA THR A 167 -0.57 2.32 1.85
C THR A 167 -0.80 0.98 2.54
N ILE A 168 0.10 0.61 3.45
CA ILE A 168 0.07 -0.66 4.17
C ILE A 168 -0.16 -0.38 5.66
N PRO A 169 -1.36 -0.67 6.22
CA PRO A 169 -1.60 -0.57 7.65
C PRO A 169 -0.88 -1.68 8.41
N ASN A 170 0.10 -1.31 9.27
CA ASN A 170 0.86 -2.30 10.03
C ASN A 170 0.00 -3.19 10.93
N ASP A 171 -1.13 -2.70 11.45
CA ASP A 171 -2.04 -3.49 12.27
C ASP A 171 -2.64 -4.69 11.52
N LEU A 172 -2.77 -4.61 10.18
CA LEU A 172 -3.24 -5.73 9.38
C LEU A 172 -2.20 -6.85 9.32
N LEU A 173 -0.92 -6.53 9.45
CA LEU A 173 0.16 -7.52 9.50
C LEU A 173 0.07 -8.40 10.74
N LEU A 174 -0.44 -7.87 11.86
CA LEU A 174 -0.66 -8.64 13.08
C LEU A 174 -1.74 -9.71 12.94
N LYS A 175 -2.64 -9.58 11.94
CA LYS A 175 -3.66 -10.58 11.65
C LYS A 175 -3.09 -11.79 10.91
N ILE A 176 -2.01 -11.59 10.16
CA ILE A 176 -1.31 -12.62 9.38
C ILE A 176 -0.15 -13.24 10.17
N ALA A 177 0.38 -12.51 11.16
CA ALA A 177 1.50 -12.93 11.96
C ALA A 177 1.09 -13.96 13.03
N ASP A 178 2.04 -14.81 13.42
CA ASP A 178 1.85 -15.74 14.53
C ASP A 178 1.59 -14.99 15.85
N LYS A 179 0.74 -15.55 16.71
CA LYS A 179 0.37 -14.96 18.02
C LYS A 179 1.55 -14.70 18.97
N LYS A 180 2.75 -15.17 18.64
CA LYS A 180 3.97 -15.01 19.44
C LYS A 180 5.00 -14.08 18.82
N VAL A 181 4.60 -13.27 17.82
CA VAL A 181 5.51 -12.33 17.16
C VAL A 181 6.00 -11.27 18.15
N THR A 182 7.32 -11.07 18.20
CA THR A 182 7.91 -10.00 19.02
C THR A 182 7.69 -8.63 18.36
N ILE A 183 7.80 -7.56 19.15
CA ILE A 183 7.72 -6.19 18.60
C ILE A 183 8.77 -5.97 17.49
N ASN A 184 9.99 -6.46 17.70
CA ASN A 184 11.06 -6.33 16.71
C ASN A 184 10.74 -7.10 15.42
N ASP A 185 10.15 -8.29 15.52
CA ASP A 185 9.78 -9.07 14.35
C ASP A 185 8.56 -8.46 13.62
N SER A 186 7.66 -7.78 14.34
CA SER A 186 6.56 -7.02 13.73
C SER A 186 7.07 -5.89 12.83
N PHE A 187 8.10 -5.15 13.27
CA PHE A 187 8.74 -4.13 12.42
C PHE A 187 9.47 -4.75 11.22
N LYS A 188 10.15 -5.88 11.43
CA LYS A 188 10.77 -6.61 10.32
C LYS A 188 9.73 -7.07 9.29
N LEU A 189 8.55 -7.50 9.73
CA LEU A 189 7.47 -7.87 8.84
C LEU A 189 6.97 -6.66 8.03
N ALA A 190 6.82 -5.49 8.66
CA ALA A 190 6.46 -4.26 7.96
C ALA A 190 7.49 -3.86 6.90
N ASP A 191 8.79 -3.94 7.23
CA ASP A 191 9.86 -3.67 6.28
C ASP A 191 9.85 -4.69 5.12
N ASP A 192 9.54 -5.97 5.40
CA ASP A 192 9.48 -7.02 4.38
C ASP A 192 8.30 -6.84 3.43
N ILE A 193 7.15 -6.41 3.92
CA ILE A 193 6.00 -6.10 3.07
C ILE A 193 6.28 -4.89 2.16
N LEU A 194 6.95 -3.85 2.67
CA LEU A 194 7.43 -2.75 1.81
C LEU A 194 8.36 -3.26 0.70
N ARG A 195 9.29 -4.17 1.05
CA ARG A 195 10.17 -4.84 0.09
C ARG A 195 9.36 -5.57 -0.97
N GLN A 196 8.43 -6.43 -0.57
CA GLN A 196 7.61 -7.23 -1.49
C GLN A 196 6.80 -6.35 -2.44
N GLY A 197 6.24 -5.24 -1.93
CA GLY A 197 5.47 -4.29 -2.73
C GLY A 197 6.30 -3.61 -3.82
N VAL A 198 7.46 -3.13 -3.46
CA VAL A 198 8.38 -2.49 -4.43
C VAL A 198 8.97 -3.51 -5.38
N GLN A 199 9.45 -4.65 -4.86
CA GLN A 199 10.05 -5.74 -5.64
C GLN A 199 9.08 -6.28 -6.68
N GLY A 200 7.80 -6.51 -6.31
CA GLY A 200 6.81 -7.03 -7.24
C GLY A 200 6.61 -6.16 -8.47
N ILE A 201 6.70 -4.83 -8.33
CA ILE A 201 6.59 -3.91 -9.47
C ILE A 201 7.90 -3.88 -10.27
N ILE A 202 9.05 -3.86 -9.60
CA ILE A 202 10.36 -3.91 -10.28
C ILE A 202 10.47 -5.18 -11.12
N GLU A 203 10.10 -6.33 -10.59
CA GLU A 203 10.15 -7.62 -11.29
C GLU A 203 9.32 -7.61 -12.57
N ILE A 204 8.12 -7.06 -12.55
CA ILE A 204 7.25 -6.96 -13.74
C ILE A 204 7.93 -6.17 -14.86
N ILE A 205 8.66 -5.11 -14.50
CA ILE A 205 9.29 -4.19 -15.48
C ILE A 205 10.62 -4.74 -16.01
N THR A 206 11.37 -5.49 -15.17
CA THR A 206 12.79 -5.73 -15.41
C THR A 206 13.14 -7.20 -15.64
N GLN A 207 12.28 -8.13 -15.23
CA GLN A 207 12.55 -9.55 -15.43
C GLN A 207 12.07 -10.00 -16.81
N GLU A 208 12.95 -10.76 -17.48
CA GLU A 208 12.59 -11.51 -18.67
C GLU A 208 11.79 -12.74 -18.23
N GLY A 209 10.48 -12.62 -18.30
CA GLY A 209 9.54 -13.69 -17.98
C GLY A 209 9.00 -14.38 -19.22
N ILE A 210 8.09 -15.33 -19.04
CA ILE A 210 7.36 -15.99 -20.14
C ILE A 210 6.46 -14.98 -20.85
N ILE A 211 5.88 -14.04 -20.08
CA ILE A 211 5.14 -12.89 -20.60
C ILE A 211 5.79 -11.62 -20.01
N ASN A 212 6.33 -10.81 -20.89
CA ASN A 212 6.95 -9.55 -20.53
C ASN A 212 5.91 -8.43 -20.60
N CYS A 213 5.85 -7.65 -19.55
CA CYS A 213 5.15 -6.38 -19.52
C CYS A 213 6.18 -5.27 -19.77
N ASP A 214 5.92 -4.40 -20.70
CA ASP A 214 6.83 -3.28 -20.92
C ASP A 214 6.59 -2.15 -19.90
N PHE A 215 7.59 -1.28 -19.76
CA PHE A 215 7.49 -0.13 -18.85
C PHE A 215 6.34 0.81 -19.22
N ALA A 216 5.99 0.90 -20.50
CA ALA A 216 4.91 1.76 -20.96
C ALA A 216 3.54 1.30 -20.46
N ASP A 217 3.32 -0.02 -20.38
CA ASP A 217 2.11 -0.62 -19.84
C ASP A 217 1.97 -0.30 -18.34
N VAL A 218 3.02 -0.55 -17.56
CA VAL A 218 3.04 -0.21 -16.12
C VAL A 218 2.82 1.29 -15.91
N ARG A 219 3.47 2.13 -16.71
CA ARG A 219 3.30 3.58 -16.67
C ARG A 219 1.84 3.98 -16.93
N THR A 220 1.17 3.34 -17.89
CA THR A 220 -0.22 3.65 -18.23
C THR A 220 -1.17 3.36 -17.06
N ILE A 221 -0.96 2.26 -16.36
CA ILE A 221 -1.78 1.86 -15.19
C ILE A 221 -1.49 2.72 -13.96
N MET A 222 -0.22 3.05 -13.72
CA MET A 222 0.20 3.67 -12.45
C MET A 222 0.17 5.21 -12.50
N LYS A 223 0.23 5.81 -13.70
CA LYS A 223 0.27 7.26 -13.86
C LYS A 223 -1.07 7.89 -13.44
N ASP A 224 -1.00 8.85 -12.51
CA ASP A 224 -2.14 9.58 -11.97
C ASP A 224 -3.30 8.69 -11.48
N SER A 225 -2.98 7.43 -11.09
CA SER A 225 -3.96 6.46 -10.65
C SER A 225 -4.42 6.66 -9.19
N GLY A 226 -3.71 7.48 -8.41
CA GLY A 226 -4.08 7.79 -7.04
C GLY A 226 -3.83 6.65 -6.06
N VAL A 227 -4.83 6.26 -5.28
CA VAL A 227 -4.69 5.19 -4.29
C VAL A 227 -4.66 3.83 -4.97
N ALA A 228 -3.65 3.04 -4.65
CA ALA A 228 -3.51 1.66 -5.09
C ALA A 228 -3.57 0.72 -3.89
N HIS A 229 -4.21 -0.43 -4.08
CA HIS A 229 -4.30 -1.48 -3.08
C HIS A 229 -3.45 -2.66 -3.52
N MET A 230 -2.76 -3.29 -2.57
CA MET A 230 -1.87 -4.41 -2.84
C MET A 230 -2.30 -5.65 -2.08
N GLY A 231 -2.36 -6.79 -2.79
CA GLY A 231 -2.56 -8.10 -2.22
C GLY A 231 -1.39 -9.02 -2.56
N ILE A 232 -1.03 -9.90 -1.63
CA ILE A 232 -0.01 -10.92 -1.84
C ILE A 232 -0.58 -12.25 -1.39
N GLY A 233 -0.43 -13.27 -2.21
CA GLY A 233 -0.84 -14.62 -1.90
C GLY A 233 0.19 -15.64 -2.35
N VAL A 234 0.26 -16.77 -1.66
CA VAL A 234 1.12 -17.91 -1.98
C VAL A 234 0.26 -19.17 -1.95
N GLY A 235 0.39 -19.97 -2.99
CA GLY A 235 -0.22 -21.29 -3.08
C GLY A 235 0.83 -22.38 -3.24
N LYS A 236 0.48 -23.62 -2.89
CA LYS A 236 1.37 -24.78 -2.94
C LYS A 236 0.67 -26.01 -3.51
N GLY A 237 1.43 -26.85 -4.20
CA GLY A 237 0.95 -28.14 -4.74
C GLY A 237 0.06 -27.98 -5.99
N GLU A 238 -0.84 -28.94 -6.22
CA GLU A 238 -1.60 -29.06 -7.46
C GLU A 238 -2.50 -27.88 -7.79
N ASN A 239 -3.01 -27.15 -6.77
CA ASN A 239 -3.85 -25.98 -6.95
C ASN A 239 -3.12 -24.67 -6.61
N ALA A 240 -1.78 -24.67 -6.69
CA ALA A 240 -0.96 -23.55 -6.26
C ALA A 240 -1.39 -22.21 -6.87
N ALA A 241 -1.73 -22.19 -8.15
CA ALA A 241 -2.15 -21.01 -8.88
C ALA A 241 -3.47 -20.41 -8.33
N ALA A 242 -4.51 -21.25 -8.24
CA ALA A 242 -5.81 -20.83 -7.72
C ALA A 242 -5.74 -20.38 -6.25
N ASP A 243 -5.00 -21.12 -5.42
CA ASP A 243 -4.85 -20.81 -4.00
C ASP A 243 -4.04 -19.52 -3.80
N ALA A 244 -2.98 -19.29 -4.59
CA ALA A 244 -2.20 -18.06 -4.55
C ALA A 244 -3.05 -16.84 -4.92
N VAL A 245 -3.86 -16.90 -5.97
CA VAL A 245 -4.75 -15.82 -6.38
C VAL A 245 -5.80 -15.54 -5.33
N ARG A 246 -6.48 -16.57 -4.80
CA ARG A 246 -7.47 -16.39 -3.74
C ARG A 246 -6.86 -15.75 -2.51
N ALA A 247 -5.69 -16.24 -2.08
CA ALA A 247 -4.96 -15.66 -0.95
C ALA A 247 -4.56 -14.19 -1.21
N ALA A 248 -4.19 -13.83 -2.44
CA ALA A 248 -3.87 -12.46 -2.80
C ALA A 248 -5.10 -11.54 -2.74
N VAL A 249 -6.25 -12.00 -3.27
CA VAL A 249 -7.51 -11.24 -3.28
C VAL A 249 -8.14 -11.15 -1.89
N GLU A 250 -7.98 -12.18 -1.06
CA GLU A 250 -8.44 -12.21 0.33
C GLU A 250 -7.39 -11.64 1.32
N SER A 251 -6.27 -11.17 0.79
CA SER A 251 -5.18 -10.62 1.61
C SER A 251 -5.69 -9.48 2.50
N PRO A 252 -5.42 -9.52 3.81
CA PRO A 252 -5.75 -8.40 4.70
C PRO A 252 -5.10 -7.08 4.33
N LEU A 253 -4.07 -7.11 3.47
CA LEU A 253 -3.39 -5.91 2.96
C LEU A 253 -4.28 -5.13 1.97
N LEU A 254 -5.25 -5.79 1.36
CA LEU A 254 -6.31 -5.13 0.60
C LEU A 254 -7.33 -4.55 1.60
N GLU A 255 -7.36 -3.24 1.76
CA GLU A 255 -8.34 -2.58 2.63
C GLU A 255 -9.77 -2.67 2.07
N THR A 256 -9.90 -2.94 0.76
CA THR A 256 -11.18 -2.97 0.02
C THR A 256 -11.22 -4.14 -0.97
N SER A 257 -12.42 -4.47 -1.45
CA SER A 257 -12.58 -5.44 -2.54
C SER A 257 -12.03 -4.88 -3.86
N ILE A 258 -11.43 -5.74 -4.67
CA ILE A 258 -10.95 -5.38 -6.02
C ILE A 258 -12.07 -5.26 -7.06
N ALA A 259 -13.31 -5.57 -6.69
CA ALA A 259 -14.45 -5.65 -7.62
C ALA A 259 -14.78 -4.35 -8.38
N GLY A 260 -14.21 -3.22 -7.98
CA GLY A 260 -14.39 -1.93 -8.65
C GLY A 260 -13.12 -1.39 -9.30
N ALA A 261 -12.05 -2.18 -9.33
CA ALA A 261 -10.77 -1.75 -9.89
C ALA A 261 -10.89 -1.44 -11.39
N GLU A 262 -10.34 -0.31 -11.80
CA GLU A 262 -10.24 0.07 -13.22
C GLU A 262 -9.00 -0.58 -13.87
N ASN A 263 -7.94 -0.79 -13.07
CA ASN A 263 -6.72 -1.42 -13.55
C ASN A 263 -6.19 -2.40 -12.50
N VAL A 264 -5.67 -3.52 -12.98
CA VAL A 264 -5.04 -4.55 -12.15
C VAL A 264 -3.70 -4.93 -12.77
N LEU A 265 -2.67 -4.88 -11.95
CA LEU A 265 -1.34 -5.35 -12.27
C LEU A 265 -1.07 -6.62 -11.46
N LEU A 266 -0.75 -7.70 -12.14
CA LEU A 266 -0.47 -9.00 -11.57
C LEU A 266 0.97 -9.39 -11.85
N ASN A 267 1.71 -9.75 -10.81
CA ASN A 267 2.98 -10.47 -10.92
C ASN A 267 2.81 -11.88 -10.39
N ILE A 268 3.09 -12.87 -11.24
CA ILE A 268 3.03 -14.28 -10.89
C ILE A 268 4.45 -14.80 -10.86
N THR A 269 4.96 -15.17 -9.69
CA THR A 269 6.28 -15.77 -9.54
C THR A 269 6.11 -17.25 -9.24
N GLY A 270 6.72 -18.10 -10.05
CA GLY A 270 6.67 -19.55 -9.88
C GLY A 270 8.02 -20.21 -10.13
N GLY A 271 8.13 -21.48 -9.75
CA GLY A 271 9.30 -22.32 -10.04
C GLY A 271 9.34 -22.79 -11.49
N THR A 272 10.29 -23.69 -11.78
CA THR A 272 10.48 -24.25 -13.14
C THR A 272 9.30 -25.05 -13.69
N GLU A 273 8.36 -25.46 -12.85
CA GLU A 273 7.15 -26.20 -13.21
C GLU A 273 5.95 -25.28 -13.49
N PHE A 274 6.10 -23.96 -13.29
CA PHE A 274 5.06 -22.98 -13.57
C PHE A 274 4.66 -23.00 -15.04
N SER A 275 3.41 -23.30 -15.31
CA SER A 275 2.88 -23.56 -16.65
C SER A 275 2.00 -22.43 -17.19
N LEU A 276 1.76 -22.44 -18.51
CA LEU A 276 0.80 -21.55 -19.15
C LEU A 276 -0.64 -21.80 -18.68
N VAL A 277 -0.94 -23.01 -18.22
CA VAL A 277 -2.26 -23.38 -17.67
C VAL A 277 -2.47 -22.65 -16.34
N ASP A 278 -1.49 -22.68 -15.46
CA ASP A 278 -1.52 -21.96 -14.16
C ASP A 278 -1.73 -20.46 -14.36
N MET A 279 -1.04 -19.88 -15.34
CA MET A 279 -1.20 -18.47 -15.70
C MET A 279 -2.62 -18.18 -16.22
N GLY A 280 -3.18 -19.05 -17.05
CA GLY A 280 -4.54 -18.93 -17.56
C GLY A 280 -5.58 -19.01 -16.45
N GLU A 281 -5.37 -19.90 -15.47
CA GLU A 281 -6.24 -20.03 -14.29
C GLU A 281 -6.23 -18.77 -13.44
N VAL A 282 -5.04 -18.24 -13.09
CA VAL A 282 -4.88 -16.98 -12.35
C VAL A 282 -5.61 -15.84 -13.05
N SER A 283 -5.38 -15.69 -14.37
CA SER A 283 -5.97 -14.61 -15.15
C SER A 283 -7.51 -14.71 -15.21
N THR A 284 -8.05 -15.92 -15.30
CA THR A 284 -9.49 -16.16 -15.34
C THR A 284 -10.14 -15.80 -14.01
N ILE A 285 -9.56 -16.24 -12.88
CA ILE A 285 -10.09 -15.95 -11.55
C ILE A 285 -10.13 -14.43 -11.30
N ILE A 286 -9.06 -13.71 -11.67
CA ILE A 286 -9.02 -12.25 -11.51
C ILE A 286 -10.06 -11.57 -12.40
N LYS A 287 -10.19 -11.99 -13.66
CA LYS A 287 -11.16 -11.43 -14.58
C LYS A 287 -12.61 -11.56 -14.09
N ASP A 288 -12.93 -12.66 -13.43
CA ASP A 288 -14.26 -12.88 -12.84
C ASP A 288 -14.53 -12.01 -11.60
N MET A 289 -13.47 -11.45 -10.98
CA MET A 289 -13.56 -10.64 -9.76
C MET A 289 -13.54 -9.13 -9.99
N VAL A 290 -13.08 -8.68 -11.15
CA VAL A 290 -12.98 -7.25 -11.49
C VAL A 290 -14.05 -6.83 -12.49
N SER A 291 -14.14 -5.54 -12.80
CA SER A 291 -15.04 -5.03 -13.83
C SER A 291 -14.68 -5.59 -15.21
N ASP A 292 -15.68 -5.86 -16.06
CA ASP A 292 -15.45 -6.26 -17.47
C ASP A 292 -14.65 -5.23 -18.27
N GLU A 293 -14.63 -3.97 -17.83
CA GLU A 293 -13.90 -2.88 -18.46
C GLU A 293 -12.48 -2.70 -17.86
N ALA A 294 -12.11 -3.49 -16.84
CA ALA A 294 -10.81 -3.36 -16.18
C ALA A 294 -9.65 -3.75 -17.11
N ALA A 295 -8.62 -2.91 -17.13
CA ALA A 295 -7.37 -3.27 -17.78
C ALA A 295 -6.56 -4.19 -16.85
N ILE A 296 -6.27 -5.41 -17.31
CA ILE A 296 -5.48 -6.39 -16.56
C ILE A 296 -4.15 -6.60 -17.27
N ILE A 297 -3.07 -6.29 -16.57
CA ILE A 297 -1.70 -6.57 -17.01
C ILE A 297 -1.13 -7.70 -16.17
N VAL A 298 -0.63 -8.74 -16.83
CA VAL A 298 -0.06 -9.92 -16.21
C VAL A 298 1.40 -10.03 -16.59
N GLY A 299 2.28 -10.00 -15.60
CA GLY A 299 3.69 -10.34 -15.73
C GLY A 299 3.98 -11.68 -15.07
N SER A 300 5.01 -12.37 -15.53
CA SER A 300 5.48 -13.60 -14.91
C SER A 300 6.96 -13.53 -14.64
N ALA A 301 7.36 -14.03 -13.46
CA ALA A 301 8.74 -14.14 -13.05
C ALA A 301 9.06 -15.59 -12.72
N LEU A 302 10.27 -16.04 -13.07
CA LEU A 302 10.77 -17.37 -12.73
C LEU A 302 11.71 -17.27 -11.53
N ASP A 303 11.43 -18.02 -10.48
CA ASP A 303 12.32 -18.19 -9.33
C ASP A 303 12.60 -19.68 -9.11
N GLU A 304 13.78 -20.12 -9.50
CA GLU A 304 14.20 -21.54 -9.41
C GLU A 304 14.22 -22.06 -7.97
N THR A 305 14.19 -21.19 -6.97
CA THR A 305 14.13 -21.59 -5.56
C THR A 305 12.73 -21.99 -5.11
N MET A 306 11.70 -21.55 -5.84
CA MET A 306 10.29 -21.89 -5.64
C MET A 306 9.98 -23.18 -6.39
N LYS A 307 9.86 -24.31 -5.65
CA LYS A 307 9.57 -25.63 -6.26
C LYS A 307 8.10 -25.73 -6.65
N ASP A 308 7.28 -26.19 -5.71
CA ASP A 308 5.82 -26.39 -5.88
C ASP A 308 5.00 -25.20 -5.38
N GLU A 309 5.60 -24.02 -5.34
CA GLU A 309 4.97 -22.80 -4.83
C GLU A 309 4.76 -21.77 -5.95
N ILE A 310 3.61 -21.11 -5.92
CA ILE A 310 3.31 -19.95 -6.77
C ILE A 310 2.99 -18.77 -5.86
N LYS A 311 3.64 -17.64 -6.12
CA LYS A 311 3.37 -16.37 -5.44
C LYS A 311 2.68 -15.42 -6.42
N VAL A 312 1.58 -14.83 -6.01
CA VAL A 312 0.85 -13.79 -6.75
C VAL A 312 0.95 -12.49 -5.97
N THR A 313 1.46 -11.46 -6.64
CA THR A 313 1.40 -10.08 -6.17
C THR A 313 0.41 -9.32 -7.06
N LEU A 314 -0.62 -8.78 -6.45
CA LEU A 314 -1.69 -8.06 -7.12
C LEU A 314 -1.65 -6.59 -6.69
N ILE A 315 -1.76 -5.68 -7.65
CA ILE A 315 -1.92 -4.24 -7.40
C ILE A 315 -3.15 -3.78 -8.16
N ALA A 316 -4.12 -3.24 -7.43
CA ALA A 316 -5.37 -2.74 -7.99
C ALA A 316 -5.43 -1.22 -7.85
N THR A 317 -5.78 -0.52 -8.93
CA THR A 317 -5.92 0.95 -8.97
C THR A 317 -7.28 1.36 -9.50
N GLY A 318 -7.66 2.62 -9.27
CA GLY A 318 -8.94 3.15 -9.76
C GLY A 318 -10.15 2.67 -8.95
N LEU A 319 -9.97 2.18 -7.73
CA LEU A 319 -11.05 1.73 -6.85
C LEU A 319 -11.96 2.88 -6.39
N ASP A 320 -11.46 4.11 -6.38
CA ASP A 320 -12.23 5.32 -6.03
C ASP A 320 -13.09 5.87 -7.18
N GLY A 321 -12.98 5.32 -8.38
CA GLY A 321 -13.70 5.76 -9.60
C GLY A 321 -15.21 5.67 -9.48
N SER A 322 -15.75 4.77 -8.67
CA SER A 322 -17.18 4.65 -8.41
C SER A 322 -17.76 5.87 -7.69
N LEU A 323 -16.97 6.56 -6.86
CA LEU A 323 -17.37 7.78 -6.16
C LEU A 323 -17.31 9.02 -7.07
N LYS A 324 -16.33 9.09 -7.98
CA LYS A 324 -16.19 10.21 -8.92
C LYS A 324 -17.22 10.17 -10.04
N ARG A 325 -17.56 9.01 -10.60
CA ARG A 325 -18.61 8.86 -11.62
C ARG A 325 -20.00 9.25 -11.10
N ASN A 326 -20.30 9.01 -9.83
CA ASN A 326 -21.56 9.39 -9.20
C ASN A 326 -21.64 10.89 -8.85
N ALA A 327 -20.51 11.59 -8.75
CA ALA A 327 -20.48 13.04 -8.51
C ALA A 327 -20.64 13.86 -9.81
N ASP A 328 -20.12 13.37 -10.94
CA ASP A 328 -20.22 14.02 -12.26
C ASP A 328 -21.46 13.61 -13.06
N ALA A 329 -21.99 12.41 -12.86
CA ALA A 329 -23.27 12.00 -13.38
C ALA A 329 -24.37 12.48 -12.42
N GLY A 330 -24.92 13.65 -12.65
CA GLY A 330 -26.11 14.19 -11.96
C GLY A 330 -27.32 13.27 -12.14
N VAL A 331 -27.28 12.06 -11.61
CA VAL A 331 -28.39 11.12 -11.64
C VAL A 331 -29.36 11.50 -10.53
N LYS A 332 -30.39 12.25 -10.92
CA LYS A 332 -31.63 12.34 -10.13
C LYS A 332 -32.11 10.92 -9.82
N PRO A 333 -32.47 10.59 -8.57
CA PRO A 333 -33.01 9.28 -8.25
C PRO A 333 -34.28 9.06 -9.09
N LYS A 334 -34.29 8.02 -9.91
CA LYS A 334 -35.50 7.53 -10.57
C LYS A 334 -36.49 7.10 -9.49
N GLN A 335 -37.52 7.92 -9.29
CA GLN A 335 -38.70 7.51 -8.55
C GLN A 335 -39.31 6.31 -9.30
N SER A 336 -39.33 5.16 -8.67
CA SER A 336 -40.12 4.02 -9.12
C SER A 336 -41.59 4.39 -9.09
N THR A 337 -42.22 4.57 -10.25
CA THR A 337 -43.66 4.65 -10.39
C THR A 337 -44.24 3.25 -10.18
N ALA A 338 -44.68 2.98 -8.99
CA ALA A 338 -45.63 1.92 -8.73
C ALA A 338 -47.04 2.46 -8.97
N SER A 339 -47.67 2.04 -10.03
CA SER A 339 -49.09 2.22 -10.30
C SER A 339 -49.89 1.42 -9.28
N SER A 340 -50.70 2.11 -8.46
CA SER A 340 -51.86 1.52 -7.81
C SER A 340 -53.05 2.43 -7.91
N SER A 341 -54.09 1.84 -8.39
CA SER A 341 -55.42 2.38 -8.68
C SER A 341 -56.17 2.93 -7.45
N SER A 342 -56.94 3.94 -7.75
CA SER A 342 -57.90 4.70 -7.01
C SER A 342 -58.89 3.88 -6.17
N SER A 343 -59.21 4.34 -4.97
CA SER A 343 -60.60 4.48 -4.52
C SER A 343 -60.71 5.56 -3.47
N SER A 344 -61.57 6.48 -3.77
CA SER A 344 -62.08 7.62 -2.98
C SER A 344 -62.85 7.16 -1.74
N TYR A 345 -62.64 7.79 -0.59
CA TYR A 345 -63.70 8.12 0.35
C TYR A 345 -63.30 9.33 1.20
N SER A 346 -64.33 10.19 1.38
CA SER A 346 -64.42 11.53 1.91
C SER A 346 -64.18 11.64 3.43
N SER A 347 -63.76 12.85 3.80
CA SER A 347 -63.62 13.43 5.15
C SER A 347 -64.86 13.30 6.05
N PRO A 348 -64.82 13.61 7.37
CA PRO A 348 -64.71 15.00 7.80
C PRO A 348 -63.87 15.32 9.06
N SER A 349 -63.61 16.60 9.16
CA SER A 349 -63.02 17.37 10.23
C SER A 349 -63.67 17.23 11.62
N TYR A 350 -62.85 17.35 12.68
CA TYR A 350 -63.24 18.09 13.87
C TYR A 350 -62.00 18.68 14.58
N SER A 351 -62.19 19.94 14.89
CA SER A 351 -61.36 20.83 15.68
C SER A 351 -61.49 20.54 17.19
N ASP A 352 -60.53 20.78 17.98
CA ASP A 352 -60.46 21.86 18.95
C ASP A 352 -59.62 21.57 20.19
N ARG A 353 -58.76 22.48 20.51
CA ARG A 353 -58.49 23.15 21.79
C ARG A 353 -57.83 22.43 22.98
N ASN A 354 -56.70 23.00 23.24
CA ASN A 354 -56.37 23.77 24.47
C ASN A 354 -55.74 23.12 25.70
N ARG A 355 -54.72 23.82 26.08
CA ARG A 355 -54.27 24.28 27.43
C ARG A 355 -53.30 23.43 28.23
N SER A 356 -52.12 24.00 28.29
CA SER A 356 -51.51 24.69 29.47
C SER A 356 -50.93 23.85 30.58
N SER A 357 -49.73 24.19 30.84
CA SER A 357 -49.12 24.70 32.07
C SER A 357 -48.24 23.70 32.85
N GLU A 358 -47.04 24.08 32.94
CA GLU A 358 -46.28 24.61 34.09
C GLU A 358 -45.59 23.63 35.03
N ARG A 359 -44.34 23.95 35.23
CA ARG A 359 -43.50 24.06 36.41
C ARG A 359 -42.66 22.85 36.88
N SER A 360 -41.37 23.10 36.60
CA SER A 360 -40.27 23.29 37.57
C SER A 360 -40.25 22.40 38.86
N ARG A 361 -39.12 21.74 39.07
CA ARG A 361 -38.22 22.04 40.19
C ARG A 361 -36.96 21.15 40.20
N SER A 362 -35.89 21.85 40.37
CA SER A 362 -34.57 21.46 40.82
C SER A 362 -34.56 20.66 42.13
N THR A 363 -33.62 19.77 42.30
CA THR A 363 -32.79 19.72 43.51
C THR A 363 -31.54 18.88 43.30
N SER A 364 -30.48 19.41 43.82
CA SER A 364 -29.11 19.01 43.96
C SER A 364 -28.89 18.02 45.14
N TYR A 365 -27.60 17.59 45.26
CA TYR A 365 -26.88 16.89 46.37
C TYR A 365 -26.78 15.39 46.18
N SER A 366 -25.68 14.70 46.48
CA SER A 366 -24.29 14.98 46.92
C SER A 366 -23.60 13.60 47.02
N SER A 367 -22.29 13.64 46.78
CA SER A 367 -21.21 12.77 47.29
C SER A 367 -21.53 11.49 48.07
N GLY A 368 -20.80 10.42 47.72
CA GLY A 368 -20.64 9.26 48.58
C GLY A 368 -19.66 8.25 47.98
N SER A 369 -18.44 8.26 48.47
CA SER A 369 -17.39 7.26 48.28
C SER A 369 -17.77 5.95 48.99
N SER A 370 -17.50 4.80 48.37
CA SER A 370 -17.06 3.60 49.11
C SER A 370 -16.49 2.56 48.13
N ASP A 371 -15.26 2.16 48.47
CA ASP A 371 -14.58 0.95 48.04
C ASP A 371 -15.46 -0.30 48.20
N TYR A 372 -15.39 -1.21 47.25
CA TYR A 372 -15.44 -2.65 47.47
C TYR A 372 -14.81 -3.43 46.32
N ASP A 373 -13.78 -4.21 46.66
CA ASP A 373 -13.25 -5.35 45.94
C ASP A 373 -14.37 -6.32 45.54
N ASP A 374 -14.34 -6.85 44.37
CA ASP A 374 -14.81 -8.21 44.07
C ASP A 374 -14.12 -8.84 42.88
N ASP A 375 -13.17 -9.71 43.21
CA ASP A 375 -12.55 -10.72 42.37
C ASP A 375 -13.56 -11.88 42.23
N SER A 376 -14.17 -12.05 41.09
CA SER A 376 -14.68 -13.34 40.61
C SER A 376 -15.73 -13.12 39.51
N ILE A 377 -15.43 -13.53 38.31
CA ILE A 377 -16.29 -14.16 37.29
C ILE A 377 -15.62 -14.04 35.92
N PHE A 378 -14.80 -15.00 35.54
CA PHE A 378 -14.68 -15.46 34.15
C PHE A 378 -13.91 -16.80 34.10
N LYS A 379 -14.56 -17.86 34.60
CA LYS A 379 -14.29 -19.23 34.16
C LYS A 379 -15.46 -19.69 33.30
N ARG A 380 -15.33 -19.66 31.98
CA ARG A 380 -16.15 -20.49 31.09
C ARG A 380 -15.31 -21.06 29.94
N ARG A 381 -15.00 -22.36 30.12
CA ARG A 381 -14.95 -23.46 29.17
C ARG A 381 -14.41 -23.18 27.76
N LEU A 382 -13.15 -23.53 27.60
CA LEU A 382 -12.54 -23.93 26.31
C LEU A 382 -13.11 -25.29 25.89
N ARG A 383 -13.59 -25.38 24.65
CA ARG A 383 -13.79 -26.65 23.95
C ARG A 383 -12.46 -27.02 23.28
N PRO A 384 -12.01 -28.29 23.37
CA PRO A 384 -10.82 -28.73 22.64
C PRO A 384 -11.20 -29.13 21.22
N GLY A 385 -10.38 -28.72 20.23
CA GLY A 385 -10.40 -29.26 18.89
C GLY A 385 -10.46 -28.20 17.79
N MET A 386 -9.33 -27.55 17.53
CA MET A 386 -8.96 -27.06 16.21
C MET A 386 -7.43 -26.96 16.20
N SER A 387 -6.82 -27.96 15.58
CA SER A 387 -5.41 -28.05 15.28
C SER A 387 -5.12 -27.29 13.99
N ASP A 388 -4.01 -26.58 13.99
CA ASP A 388 -3.15 -26.22 12.89
C ASP A 388 -3.79 -25.41 11.74
N ILE A 389 -3.66 -24.08 11.86
CA ILE A 389 -3.63 -23.21 10.67
C ILE A 389 -2.17 -23.15 10.23
N ASP A 390 -1.90 -23.79 9.09
CA ASP A 390 -0.59 -23.78 8.45
C ASP A 390 -0.24 -22.35 8.02
N VAL A 391 0.80 -21.80 8.65
CA VAL A 391 1.34 -20.48 8.29
C VAL A 391 2.23 -20.67 7.07
N PRO A 392 2.06 -19.88 5.99
CA PRO A 392 2.89 -19.98 4.81
C PRO A 392 4.37 -19.89 5.11
N SER A 393 5.17 -20.73 4.44
CA SER A 393 6.59 -20.93 4.70
C SER A 393 7.46 -19.67 4.58
N PHE A 394 7.01 -18.65 3.86
CA PHE A 394 7.73 -17.39 3.71
C PHE A 394 7.78 -16.53 5.00
N PHE A 395 6.99 -16.89 6.03
CA PHE A 395 7.07 -16.28 7.36
C PHE A 395 7.99 -17.06 8.34
N LYS A 396 8.61 -18.15 7.91
CA LYS A 396 9.42 -19.03 8.77
C LYS A 396 10.95 -18.83 8.66
N ARG A 397 11.42 -17.72 8.09
CA ARG A 397 12.86 -17.40 8.06
C ARG A 397 13.21 -16.15 8.82
#